data_99a99a4413cdac1b46d9e5202c72c1f6
#
_entry.id   99a99a4413cdac1b46d9e5202c72c1f6
#
_cell.length_a   1.000
_cell.length_b   1.000
_cell.length_c   1.000
_cell.angle_alpha   90.00
_cell.angle_beta   90.00
_cell.angle_gamma   90.00
#
_symmetry.space_group_name_H-M   'P 1'
#
loop_
_entity.id
_entity.type
_entity.pdbx_description
1 polymer ?
#
loop_
_entity_poly.entity_id
_entity_poly.type
_entity_poly.pdbx_seq_one_letter_code
_entity_poly.pdbx_strand_id
1 'polypeptide(L)'
;MKKFLIFWLLCLVGFSQNTESFKQANDLYNSGYYKEAIVRYDSILASNQHSAELYFNLANCYYKLNEIGPSIFYYEKALQLSPNDSDILNNLGYAQKMTIDAIQEVPESGASKLLNKTLNSLSVDGWATRCVGLAFLFVFLFLGYYLSYSEAKKRLFFVSSCGVLIVLFISLGLLFKKDSLDNNTHPAIVFVKEAGVKTEPNLRSETSFTLHEGTKVLVIEDYNDDWIKIKLLNGETGWMTRSELKAL
;
A
#
# COMPACT_ATOMS: atom_id res chain seq x y z
N MET A 1 -1.17 25.09 32.82
CA MET A 1 -1.54 25.61 31.48
C MET A 1 -0.34 26.01 30.62
N LYS A 2 0.66 26.78 31.09
CA LYS A 2 1.83 27.18 30.26
C LYS A 2 2.67 26.00 29.70
N LYS A 3 2.83 24.89 30.43
CA LYS A 3 3.58 23.70 29.97
C LYS A 3 2.84 22.92 28.88
N PHE A 4 1.52 22.95 28.85
CA PHE A 4 0.68 22.32 27.81
C PHE A 4 0.75 23.10 26.49
N LEU A 5 0.83 24.43 26.58
CA LEU A 5 0.96 25.32 25.43
C LEU A 5 2.31 25.17 24.73
N ILE A 6 3.40 24.95 25.49
CA ILE A 6 4.76 24.71 24.95
C ILE A 6 4.84 23.39 24.22
N PHE A 7 4.20 22.35 24.74
CA PHE A 7 4.13 21.02 24.07
C PHE A 7 3.37 21.11 22.73
N TRP A 8 2.29 21.88 22.69
CA TRP A 8 1.50 22.12 21.46
C TRP A 8 2.28 22.93 20.41
N LEU A 9 3.09 23.90 20.83
CA LEU A 9 3.96 24.70 19.96
C LEU A 9 5.10 23.86 19.35
N LEU A 10 5.69 22.92 20.11
CA LEU A 10 6.73 22.02 19.63
C LEU A 10 6.21 21.06 18.54
N CYS A 11 4.96 20.58 18.65
CA CYS A 11 4.35 19.76 17.61
C CYS A 11 4.14 20.53 16.29
N LEU A 12 3.81 21.83 16.36
CA LEU A 12 3.59 22.65 15.16
C LEU A 12 4.89 22.93 14.38
N VAL A 13 6.03 23.02 15.05
CA VAL A 13 7.34 23.29 14.40
C VAL A 13 7.79 22.08 13.56
N GLY A 14 7.53 20.85 14.01
CA GLY A 14 7.87 19.63 13.27
C GLY A 14 7.12 19.49 11.93
N PHE A 15 5.85 19.88 11.91
CA PHE A 15 5.04 19.85 10.67
C PHE A 15 5.49 20.89 9.63
N SER A 16 5.96 22.07 10.06
CA SER A 16 6.38 23.14 9.16
C SER A 16 7.67 22.81 8.40
N GLN A 17 8.63 22.16 9.04
CA GLN A 17 9.94 21.86 8.43
C GLN A 17 9.84 20.83 7.30
N ASN A 18 8.93 19.86 7.41
CA ASN A 18 8.77 18.81 6.42
C ASN A 18 8.00 19.27 5.18
N THR A 19 7.05 20.20 5.34
CA THR A 19 6.35 20.80 4.21
C THR A 19 7.32 21.58 3.31
N GLU A 20 8.31 22.25 3.89
CA GLU A 20 9.33 22.98 3.13
C GLU A 20 10.27 22.01 2.39
N SER A 21 10.74 20.93 3.04
CA SER A 21 11.59 19.90 2.40
C SER A 21 10.87 19.21 1.25
N PHE A 22 9.58 18.93 1.41
CA PHE A 22 8.75 18.33 0.36
C PHE A 22 8.57 19.26 -0.84
N LYS A 23 8.33 20.55 -0.57
CA LYS A 23 8.24 21.56 -1.63
C LYS A 23 9.55 21.69 -2.40
N GLN A 24 10.70 21.74 -1.70
CA GLN A 24 12.02 21.79 -2.35
C GLN A 24 12.26 20.56 -3.23
N ALA A 25 11.86 19.36 -2.79
CA ALA A 25 11.95 18.15 -3.59
C ALA A 25 11.07 18.24 -4.86
N ASN A 26 9.84 18.76 -4.74
CA ASN A 26 8.96 18.97 -5.88
C ASN A 26 9.54 20.02 -6.86
N ASP A 27 10.15 21.09 -6.37
CA ASP A 27 10.78 22.12 -7.21
C ASP A 27 11.98 21.54 -8.00
N LEU A 28 12.79 20.68 -7.37
CA LEU A 28 13.87 19.93 -8.03
C LEU A 28 13.32 18.98 -9.09
N TYR A 29 12.26 18.23 -8.79
CA TYR A 29 11.60 17.36 -9.75
C TYR A 29 11.10 18.13 -10.98
N ASN A 30 10.40 19.25 -10.76
CA ASN A 30 9.85 20.10 -11.83
C ASN A 30 10.96 20.74 -12.68
N SER A 31 12.13 20.95 -12.09
CA SER A 31 13.32 21.48 -12.78
C SER A 31 14.15 20.39 -13.51
N GLY A 32 13.73 19.11 -13.41
CA GLY A 32 14.42 17.98 -14.06
C GLY A 32 15.61 17.42 -13.28
N TYR A 33 15.87 17.91 -12.06
CA TYR A 33 16.94 17.43 -11.17
C TYR A 33 16.46 16.23 -10.36
N TYR A 34 16.17 15.11 -11.05
CA TYR A 34 15.51 13.95 -10.46
C TYR A 34 16.35 13.26 -9.37
N LYS A 35 17.68 13.18 -9.53
CA LYS A 35 18.57 12.58 -8.53
C LYS A 35 18.61 13.39 -7.24
N GLU A 36 18.67 14.70 -7.35
CA GLU A 36 18.65 15.62 -6.23
C GLU A 36 17.28 15.61 -5.53
N ALA A 37 16.18 15.49 -6.29
CA ALA A 37 14.83 15.31 -5.76
C ALA A 37 14.73 14.03 -4.95
N ILE A 38 15.25 12.90 -5.42
CA ILE A 38 15.30 11.62 -4.69
C ILE A 38 15.99 11.80 -3.35
N VAL A 39 17.18 12.42 -3.30
CA VAL A 39 17.89 12.65 -2.03
C VAL A 39 17.05 13.44 -1.03
N ARG A 40 16.28 14.43 -1.51
CA ARG A 40 15.38 15.20 -0.64
C ARG A 40 14.19 14.38 -0.16
N TYR A 41 13.54 13.62 -1.04
CA TYR A 41 12.45 12.73 -0.63
C TYR A 41 12.94 11.65 0.34
N ASP A 42 14.10 11.05 0.12
CA ASP A 42 14.70 10.05 1.02
C ASP A 42 15.00 10.66 2.40
N SER A 43 15.39 11.93 2.48
CA SER A 43 15.58 12.62 3.77
C SER A 43 14.28 12.75 4.57
N ILE A 44 13.14 12.89 3.87
CA ILE A 44 11.81 12.90 4.51
C ILE A 44 11.45 11.49 4.99
N LEU A 45 11.69 10.45 4.18
CA LEU A 45 11.49 9.06 4.59
C LEU A 45 12.34 8.69 5.81
N ALA A 46 13.60 9.17 5.86
CA ALA A 46 14.50 8.95 7.00
C ALA A 46 13.99 9.60 8.30
N SER A 47 13.13 10.61 8.20
CA SER A 47 12.42 11.19 9.36
C SER A 47 11.16 10.41 9.77
N ASN A 48 10.99 9.18 9.25
CA ASN A 48 9.85 8.28 9.48
C ASN A 48 8.50 8.86 9.06
N GLN A 49 8.50 9.68 8.02
CA GLN A 49 7.28 10.22 7.42
C GLN A 49 6.97 9.51 6.12
N HIS A 50 5.76 8.98 6.05
CA HIS A 50 5.28 8.18 4.94
C HIS A 50 3.94 8.74 4.45
N SER A 51 3.85 9.00 3.14
CA SER A 51 2.59 9.38 2.50
C SER A 51 2.52 8.83 1.07
N ALA A 52 1.30 8.64 0.56
CA ALA A 52 1.10 8.19 -0.81
C ALA A 52 1.74 9.17 -1.81
N GLU A 53 1.61 10.47 -1.58
CA GLU A 53 2.18 11.52 -2.43
C GLU A 53 3.72 11.48 -2.45
N LEU A 54 4.36 11.27 -1.28
CA LEU A 54 5.81 11.15 -1.17
C LEU A 54 6.32 9.96 -2.00
N TYR A 55 5.71 8.80 -1.83
CA TYR A 55 6.06 7.60 -2.59
C TYR A 55 5.79 7.76 -4.09
N PHE A 56 4.68 8.37 -4.46
CA PHE A 56 4.33 8.65 -5.85
C PHE A 56 5.37 9.54 -6.54
N ASN A 57 5.78 10.63 -5.89
CA ASN A 57 6.77 11.56 -6.45
C ASN A 57 8.16 10.91 -6.54
N LEU A 58 8.53 10.08 -5.56
CA LEU A 58 9.76 9.31 -5.58
C LEU A 58 9.75 8.30 -6.74
N ALA A 59 8.64 7.59 -6.93
CA ALA A 59 8.44 6.68 -8.05
C ALA A 59 8.56 7.38 -9.41
N ASN A 60 7.97 8.57 -9.54
CA ASN A 60 8.09 9.40 -10.74
C ASN A 60 9.55 9.81 -11.03
N CYS A 61 10.34 10.14 -10.00
CA CYS A 61 11.77 10.43 -10.17
C CYS A 61 12.52 9.23 -10.76
N TYR A 62 12.33 8.04 -10.16
CA TYR A 62 12.96 6.80 -10.65
C TYR A 62 12.50 6.45 -12.07
N TYR A 63 11.22 6.62 -12.37
CA TYR A 63 10.70 6.44 -13.72
C TYR A 63 11.40 7.34 -14.75
N LYS A 64 11.59 8.64 -14.42
CA LYS A 64 12.30 9.60 -15.29
C LYS A 64 13.77 9.25 -15.48
N LEU A 65 14.38 8.56 -14.52
CA LEU A 65 15.76 8.07 -14.60
C LEU A 65 15.85 6.68 -15.26
N ASN A 66 14.74 6.09 -15.71
CA ASN A 66 14.66 4.75 -16.27
C ASN A 66 15.11 3.64 -15.28
N GLU A 67 14.93 3.89 -13.98
CA GLU A 67 15.17 2.92 -12.91
C GLU A 67 13.83 2.25 -12.56
N ILE A 68 13.48 1.21 -13.33
CA ILE A 68 12.13 0.65 -13.37
C ILE A 68 11.78 -0.12 -12.08
N GLY A 69 12.70 -0.91 -11.53
CA GLY A 69 12.50 -1.64 -10.28
C GLY A 69 12.13 -0.71 -9.11
N PRO A 70 12.97 0.30 -8.78
CA PRO A 70 12.65 1.30 -7.77
C PRO A 70 11.36 2.07 -8.05
N SER A 71 11.10 2.42 -9.32
CA SER A 71 9.86 3.12 -9.70
C SER A 71 8.62 2.31 -9.34
N ILE A 72 8.56 1.05 -9.77
CA ILE A 72 7.44 0.13 -9.46
C ILE A 72 7.31 -0.06 -7.95
N PHE A 73 8.43 -0.25 -7.24
CA PHE A 73 8.44 -0.42 -5.79
C PHE A 73 7.74 0.76 -5.08
N TYR A 74 8.09 1.98 -5.42
CA TYR A 74 7.51 3.15 -4.76
C TYR A 74 6.07 3.44 -5.20
N TYR A 75 5.67 3.13 -6.45
CA TYR A 75 4.25 3.17 -6.82
C TYR A 75 3.42 2.15 -6.04
N GLU A 76 3.92 0.94 -5.84
CA GLU A 76 3.25 -0.08 -5.02
C GLU A 76 3.13 0.37 -3.55
N LYS A 77 4.17 1.00 -2.99
CA LYS A 77 4.12 1.63 -1.66
C LYS A 77 3.06 2.74 -1.59
N ALA A 78 2.94 3.56 -2.63
CA ALA A 78 1.92 4.59 -2.71
C ALA A 78 0.50 3.98 -2.73
N LEU A 79 0.29 2.89 -3.49
CA LEU A 79 -0.99 2.19 -3.56
C LEU A 79 -1.39 1.50 -2.25
N GLN A 80 -0.43 1.05 -1.42
CA GLN A 80 -0.75 0.53 -0.08
C GLN A 80 -1.46 1.59 0.79
N LEU A 81 -1.09 2.87 0.62
CA LEU A 81 -1.68 3.99 1.35
C LEU A 81 -2.91 4.58 0.64
N SER A 82 -2.93 4.57 -0.70
CA SER A 82 -4.02 5.12 -1.53
C SER A 82 -4.39 4.17 -2.67
N PRO A 83 -5.14 3.08 -2.40
CA PRO A 83 -5.36 1.98 -3.35
C PRO A 83 -6.14 2.34 -4.62
N ASN A 84 -6.93 3.42 -4.61
CA ASN A 84 -7.78 3.82 -5.73
C ASN A 84 -7.35 5.11 -6.41
N ASP A 85 -6.14 5.57 -6.14
CA ASP A 85 -5.62 6.77 -6.79
C ASP A 85 -5.33 6.47 -8.26
N SER A 86 -6.06 7.16 -9.14
CA SER A 86 -5.98 6.95 -10.59
C SER A 86 -4.63 7.33 -11.18
N ASP A 87 -3.96 8.34 -10.62
CA ASP A 87 -2.69 8.82 -11.13
C ASP A 87 -1.58 7.82 -10.79
N ILE A 88 -1.61 7.25 -9.58
CA ILE A 88 -0.68 6.20 -9.17
C ILE A 88 -0.91 4.94 -10.03
N LEU A 89 -2.16 4.51 -10.20
CA LEU A 89 -2.50 3.32 -11.01
C LEU A 89 -2.06 3.48 -12.48
N ASN A 90 -2.29 4.64 -13.08
CA ASN A 90 -1.91 4.92 -14.45
C ASN A 90 -0.39 4.92 -14.62
N ASN A 91 0.32 5.60 -13.72
CA ASN A 91 1.78 5.70 -13.80
C ASN A 91 2.47 4.36 -13.50
N LEU A 92 1.97 3.59 -12.54
CA LEU A 92 2.40 2.20 -12.31
C LEU A 92 2.20 1.37 -13.59
N GLY A 93 1.04 1.49 -14.24
CA GLY A 93 0.76 0.78 -15.50
C GLY A 93 1.73 1.16 -16.63
N TYR A 94 2.22 2.40 -16.68
CA TYR A 94 3.29 2.79 -17.62
C TYR A 94 4.63 2.17 -17.23
N ALA A 95 5.00 2.17 -15.95
CA ALA A 95 6.23 1.56 -15.48
C ALA A 95 6.24 0.04 -15.72
N GLN A 96 5.13 -0.64 -15.46
CA GLN A 96 4.98 -2.08 -15.71
C GLN A 96 5.11 -2.46 -17.19
N LYS A 97 4.70 -1.60 -18.12
CA LYS A 97 4.92 -1.83 -19.56
C LYS A 97 6.39 -1.75 -19.98
N MET A 98 7.25 -1.20 -19.13
CA MET A 98 8.69 -1.13 -19.38
C MET A 98 9.45 -2.33 -18.81
N THR A 99 8.79 -3.19 -18.02
CA THR A 99 9.38 -4.45 -17.55
C THR A 99 9.52 -5.45 -18.71
N ILE A 100 10.55 -6.29 -18.63
CA ILE A 100 10.82 -7.34 -19.62
C ILE A 100 9.86 -8.51 -19.42
N ASP A 101 9.52 -8.81 -18.16
CA ASP A 101 8.74 -9.99 -17.80
C ASP A 101 7.24 -9.74 -17.99
N ALA A 102 6.65 -10.37 -19.00
CA ALA A 102 5.21 -10.35 -19.25
C ALA A 102 4.51 -11.49 -18.49
N ILE A 103 4.35 -11.34 -17.16
CA ILE A 103 3.68 -12.35 -16.33
C ILE A 103 2.17 -12.17 -16.43
N GLN A 104 1.49 -13.16 -16.99
CA GLN A 104 0.02 -13.18 -17.04
C GLN A 104 -0.54 -13.64 -15.70
N GLU A 105 -1.42 -12.83 -15.12
CA GLU A 105 -2.14 -13.23 -13.91
C GLU A 105 -3.10 -14.38 -14.21
N VAL A 106 -3.22 -15.31 -13.24
CA VAL A 106 -4.26 -16.37 -13.32
C VAL A 106 -5.64 -15.72 -13.26
N PRO A 107 -6.54 -16.00 -14.22
CA PRO A 107 -7.87 -15.40 -14.23
C PRO A 107 -8.64 -15.70 -12.94
N GLU A 108 -9.06 -14.65 -12.23
CA GLU A 108 -9.89 -14.80 -11.04
C GLU A 108 -11.36 -15.12 -11.39
N SER A 109 -12.04 -15.89 -10.54
CA SER A 109 -13.49 -16.09 -10.65
C SER A 109 -14.23 -14.78 -10.42
N GLY A 110 -15.45 -14.62 -10.99
CA GLY A 110 -16.24 -13.40 -10.85
C GLY A 110 -16.51 -13.01 -9.40
N ALA A 111 -16.75 -13.98 -8.52
CA ALA A 111 -16.99 -13.75 -7.08
C ALA A 111 -15.72 -13.30 -6.35
N SER A 112 -14.58 -13.95 -6.58
CA SER A 112 -13.28 -13.54 -6.00
C SER A 112 -12.84 -12.17 -6.52
N LYS A 113 -13.05 -11.89 -7.79
CA LYS A 113 -12.76 -10.57 -8.38
C LYS A 113 -13.56 -9.44 -7.70
N LEU A 114 -14.88 -9.67 -7.45
CA LEU A 114 -15.71 -8.69 -6.76
C LEU A 114 -15.25 -8.49 -5.30
N LEU A 115 -14.94 -9.58 -4.60
CA LEU A 115 -14.45 -9.52 -3.22
C LEU A 115 -13.11 -8.79 -3.15
N ASN A 116 -12.15 -9.13 -4.01
CA ASN A 116 -10.83 -8.49 -4.06
C ASN A 116 -10.94 -7.01 -4.44
N LYS A 117 -11.82 -6.65 -5.39
CA LYS A 117 -12.12 -5.25 -5.71
C LYS A 117 -12.67 -4.49 -4.50
N THR A 118 -13.56 -5.13 -3.71
CA THR A 118 -14.12 -4.51 -2.50
C THR A 118 -13.07 -4.37 -1.41
N LEU A 119 -12.28 -5.42 -1.14
CA LEU A 119 -11.20 -5.39 -0.14
C LEU A 119 -10.15 -4.33 -0.47
N ASN A 120 -9.77 -4.20 -1.73
CA ASN A 120 -8.75 -3.25 -2.19
C ASN A 120 -9.32 -1.83 -2.45
N SER A 121 -10.63 -1.60 -2.17
CA SER A 121 -11.22 -0.27 -2.29
C SER A 121 -10.74 0.73 -1.23
N LEU A 122 -10.24 0.23 -0.11
CA LEU A 122 -9.67 1.02 0.99
C LEU A 122 -8.41 0.33 1.52
N SER A 123 -7.48 1.11 2.07
CA SER A 123 -6.39 0.60 2.90
C SER A 123 -6.93 0.04 4.23
N VAL A 124 -6.08 -0.66 5.00
CA VAL A 124 -6.44 -1.13 6.35
C VAL A 124 -6.92 0.03 7.22
N ASP A 125 -6.17 1.15 7.23
CA ASP A 125 -6.54 2.36 7.96
C ASP A 125 -7.85 2.99 7.46
N GLY A 126 -8.09 2.93 6.14
CA GLY A 126 -9.34 3.39 5.54
C GLY A 126 -10.54 2.57 6.01
N TRP A 127 -10.40 1.25 6.07
CA TRP A 127 -11.44 0.36 6.62
C TRP A 127 -11.66 0.60 8.11
N ALA A 128 -10.58 0.78 8.90
CA ALA A 128 -10.67 1.08 10.33
C ALA A 128 -11.39 2.42 10.58
N THR A 129 -11.02 3.47 9.84
CA THR A 129 -11.68 4.80 9.92
C THR A 129 -13.18 4.70 9.58
N ARG A 130 -13.53 3.92 8.55
CA ARG A 130 -14.93 3.66 8.20
C ARG A 130 -15.68 2.97 9.34
N CYS A 131 -15.10 1.95 10.00
CA CYS A 131 -15.71 1.27 11.12
C CYS A 131 -15.95 2.23 12.31
N VAL A 132 -14.97 3.09 12.62
CA VAL A 132 -15.11 4.12 13.67
C VAL A 132 -16.24 5.09 13.33
N GLY A 133 -16.31 5.60 12.09
CA GLY A 133 -17.39 6.49 11.64
C GLY A 133 -18.77 5.83 11.74
N LEU A 134 -18.89 4.56 11.33
CA LEU A 134 -20.15 3.81 11.46
C LEU A 134 -20.55 3.57 12.93
N ALA A 135 -19.58 3.34 13.82
CA ALA A 135 -19.86 3.20 15.25
C ALA A 135 -20.40 4.50 15.84
N PHE A 136 -19.82 5.66 15.51
CA PHE A 136 -20.36 6.95 15.94
C PHE A 136 -21.76 7.20 15.36
N LEU A 137 -21.98 6.88 14.08
CA LEU A 137 -23.29 7.01 13.47
C LEU A 137 -24.33 6.13 14.15
N PHE A 138 -23.98 4.89 14.48
CA PHE A 138 -24.86 3.99 15.25
C PHE A 138 -25.25 4.59 16.60
N VAL A 139 -24.27 5.09 17.37
CA VAL A 139 -24.53 5.73 18.67
C VAL A 139 -25.44 6.93 18.50
N PHE A 140 -25.20 7.77 17.49
CA PHE A 140 -26.04 8.95 17.22
C PHE A 140 -27.50 8.57 16.89
N LEU A 141 -27.69 7.57 16.04
CA LEU A 141 -29.03 7.07 15.69
C LEU A 141 -29.71 6.42 16.88
N PHE A 142 -28.98 5.66 17.70
CA PHE A 142 -29.51 5.03 18.90
C PHE A 142 -29.91 6.07 19.96
N LEU A 143 -29.15 7.13 20.15
CA LEU A 143 -29.53 8.27 20.99
C LEU A 143 -30.78 8.97 20.43
N GLY A 144 -30.91 9.14 19.13
CA GLY A 144 -32.09 9.67 18.47
C GLY A 144 -33.33 8.80 18.76
N TYR A 145 -33.19 7.47 18.73
CA TYR A 145 -34.23 6.53 19.14
C TYR A 145 -34.62 6.75 20.62
N TYR A 146 -33.63 6.82 21.50
CA TYR A 146 -33.86 6.95 22.95
C TYR A 146 -34.54 8.27 23.33
N LEU A 147 -34.12 9.38 22.71
CA LEU A 147 -34.59 10.72 23.02
C LEU A 147 -35.88 11.10 22.28
N SER A 148 -36.31 10.34 21.26
CA SER A 148 -37.53 10.65 20.51
C SER A 148 -38.78 10.33 21.30
N TYR A 149 -39.80 11.21 21.23
CA TYR A 149 -41.12 10.99 21.81
C TYR A 149 -42.15 10.44 20.80
N SER A 150 -41.93 10.70 19.50
CA SER A 150 -42.84 10.26 18.42
C SER A 150 -42.55 8.80 18.03
N GLU A 151 -43.57 7.97 18.00
CA GLU A 151 -43.46 6.55 17.61
C GLU A 151 -42.90 6.36 16.20
N ALA A 152 -43.30 7.19 15.26
CA ALA A 152 -42.78 7.13 13.89
C ALA A 152 -41.26 7.42 13.84
N LYS A 153 -40.79 8.43 14.58
CA LYS A 153 -39.36 8.73 14.69
C LYS A 153 -38.58 7.63 15.38
N LYS A 154 -39.12 7.07 16.48
CA LYS A 154 -38.49 5.93 17.17
C LYS A 154 -38.33 4.75 16.23
N ARG A 155 -39.36 4.37 15.48
CA ARG A 155 -39.29 3.28 14.52
C ARG A 155 -38.23 3.54 13.43
N LEU A 156 -38.19 4.76 12.91
CA LEU A 156 -37.19 5.16 11.89
C LEU A 156 -35.78 5.03 12.44
N PHE A 157 -35.49 5.65 13.59
CA PHE A 157 -34.16 5.61 14.20
C PHE A 157 -33.73 4.18 14.59
N PHE A 158 -34.64 3.35 15.10
CA PHE A 158 -34.35 1.96 15.41
C PHE A 158 -33.98 1.15 14.17
N VAL A 159 -34.78 1.21 13.11
CA VAL A 159 -34.53 0.47 11.86
C VAL A 159 -33.22 0.96 11.22
N SER A 160 -32.98 2.27 11.21
CA SER A 160 -31.73 2.83 10.67
C SER A 160 -30.50 2.41 11.49
N SER A 161 -30.61 2.40 12.82
CA SER A 161 -29.51 1.94 13.71
C SER A 161 -29.19 0.46 13.50
N CYS A 162 -30.20 -0.39 13.34
CA CYS A 162 -29.99 -1.81 13.00
C CYS A 162 -29.31 -1.96 11.63
N GLY A 163 -29.70 -1.19 10.63
CA GLY A 163 -29.05 -1.18 9.31
C GLY A 163 -27.58 -0.78 9.39
N VAL A 164 -27.26 0.31 10.10
CA VAL A 164 -25.87 0.75 10.33
C VAL A 164 -25.05 -0.31 11.07
N LEU A 165 -25.64 -0.98 12.07
CA LEU A 165 -24.99 -2.04 12.80
C LEU A 165 -24.61 -3.24 11.91
N ILE A 166 -25.48 -3.65 11.01
CA ILE A 166 -25.18 -4.70 10.03
C ILE A 166 -24.02 -4.28 9.13
N VAL A 167 -24.05 -3.05 8.58
CA VAL A 167 -22.97 -2.53 7.73
C VAL A 167 -21.66 -2.44 8.51
N LEU A 168 -21.69 -2.09 9.80
CA LEU A 168 -20.52 -2.07 10.67
C LEU A 168 -19.90 -3.46 10.80
N PHE A 169 -20.69 -4.50 11.08
CA PHE A 169 -20.17 -5.87 11.19
C PHE A 169 -19.60 -6.39 9.87
N ILE A 170 -20.23 -6.09 8.74
CA ILE A 170 -19.68 -6.41 7.41
C ILE A 170 -18.33 -5.70 7.21
N SER A 171 -18.26 -4.40 7.53
CA SER A 171 -17.02 -3.62 7.39
C SER A 171 -15.91 -4.14 8.30
N LEU A 172 -16.21 -4.58 9.53
CA LEU A 172 -15.26 -5.22 10.43
C LEU A 172 -14.75 -6.56 9.85
N GLY A 173 -15.64 -7.39 9.29
CA GLY A 173 -15.23 -8.62 8.62
C GLY A 173 -14.28 -8.38 7.43
N LEU A 174 -14.55 -7.34 6.63
CA LEU A 174 -13.68 -6.93 5.53
C LEU A 174 -12.34 -6.37 6.02
N LEU A 175 -12.35 -5.58 7.10
CA LEU A 175 -11.13 -5.07 7.74
C LEU A 175 -10.22 -6.21 8.19
N PHE A 176 -10.75 -7.16 8.98
CA PHE A 176 -9.95 -8.30 9.45
C PHE A 176 -9.43 -9.17 8.31
N LYS A 177 -10.26 -9.37 7.27
CA LYS A 177 -9.80 -10.12 6.09
C LYS A 177 -8.71 -9.39 5.33
N LYS A 178 -8.82 -8.08 5.14
CA LYS A 178 -7.79 -7.25 4.49
C LYS A 178 -6.49 -7.26 5.27
N ASP A 179 -6.55 -7.01 6.57
CA ASP A 179 -5.41 -7.05 7.49
C ASP A 179 -4.71 -8.42 7.47
N SER A 180 -5.48 -9.52 7.55
CA SER A 180 -4.93 -10.87 7.46
C SER A 180 -4.27 -11.16 6.11
N LEU A 181 -4.83 -10.68 5.00
CA LEU A 181 -4.21 -10.83 3.69
C LEU A 181 -2.91 -10.04 3.59
N ASP A 182 -2.91 -8.78 4.01
CA ASP A 182 -1.73 -7.91 3.96
C ASP A 182 -0.60 -8.44 4.86
N ASN A 183 -0.93 -9.01 6.04
CA ASN A 183 0.06 -9.60 6.96
C ASN A 183 0.59 -10.98 6.52
N ASN A 184 -0.19 -11.74 5.76
CA ASN A 184 0.20 -13.09 5.30
C ASN A 184 0.77 -13.11 3.88
N THR A 185 0.63 -12.03 3.12
CA THR A 185 1.26 -11.89 1.82
C THR A 185 2.47 -10.98 1.95
N HIS A 186 3.62 -11.47 1.53
CA HIS A 186 4.86 -10.70 1.56
C HIS A 186 5.28 -10.40 0.11
N PRO A 187 4.65 -9.39 -0.52
CA PRO A 187 5.03 -9.01 -1.87
C PRO A 187 6.41 -8.36 -1.87
N ALA A 188 7.17 -8.60 -2.93
CA ALA A 188 8.49 -8.02 -3.14
C ALA A 188 8.66 -7.66 -4.61
N ILE A 189 9.58 -6.75 -4.88
CA ILE A 189 9.95 -6.35 -6.25
C ILE A 189 11.39 -6.77 -6.51
N VAL A 190 11.67 -7.33 -7.68
CA VAL A 190 13.02 -7.64 -8.16
C VAL A 190 13.75 -6.33 -8.48
N PHE A 191 14.95 -6.13 -7.90
CA PHE A 191 15.73 -4.90 -8.03
C PHE A 191 16.98 -5.05 -8.91
N VAL A 192 17.42 -6.28 -9.14
CA VAL A 192 18.55 -6.54 -10.05
C VAL A 192 18.07 -6.62 -11.49
N LYS A 193 18.93 -6.26 -12.44
CA LYS A 193 18.57 -6.27 -13.86
C LYS A 193 18.15 -7.64 -14.35
N GLU A 194 18.79 -8.68 -13.83
CA GLU A 194 18.52 -10.07 -14.16
C GLU A 194 18.82 -10.94 -12.94
N ALA A 195 17.90 -11.83 -12.57
CA ALA A 195 18.00 -12.77 -11.47
C ALA A 195 17.61 -14.18 -11.95
N GLY A 196 18.51 -15.14 -11.76
CA GLY A 196 18.23 -16.55 -12.06
C GLY A 196 17.50 -17.23 -10.91
N VAL A 197 16.23 -17.53 -11.09
CA VAL A 197 15.44 -18.28 -10.10
C VAL A 197 15.80 -19.77 -10.16
N LYS A 198 16.18 -20.32 -9.02
CA LYS A 198 16.73 -21.68 -8.87
C LYS A 198 15.65 -22.69 -8.47
N THR A 199 15.88 -23.97 -8.80
CA THR A 199 15.01 -25.07 -8.36
C THR A 199 15.21 -25.41 -6.88
N GLU A 200 16.41 -25.16 -6.32
CA GLU A 200 16.77 -25.40 -4.95
C GLU A 200 17.55 -24.21 -4.37
N PRO A 201 17.55 -23.99 -3.03
CA PRO A 201 18.19 -22.83 -2.40
C PRO A 201 19.74 -22.97 -2.35
N ASN A 202 20.36 -23.10 -3.52
CA ASN A 202 21.82 -23.11 -3.66
C ASN A 202 22.24 -22.61 -5.05
N LEU A 203 23.45 -22.04 -5.14
CA LEU A 203 23.98 -21.45 -6.37
C LEU A 203 24.27 -22.47 -7.47
N ARG A 204 24.46 -23.76 -7.16
CA ARG A 204 24.79 -24.83 -8.11
C ARG A 204 23.56 -25.48 -8.75
N SER A 205 22.39 -25.21 -8.17
CA SER A 205 21.12 -25.70 -8.67
C SER A 205 20.80 -25.14 -10.07
N GLU A 206 20.01 -25.86 -10.83
CA GLU A 206 19.54 -25.43 -12.14
C GLU A 206 18.72 -24.14 -12.02
N THR A 207 18.85 -23.29 -13.03
CA THR A 207 17.99 -22.12 -13.16
C THR A 207 16.66 -22.54 -13.80
N SER A 208 15.58 -22.40 -13.07
CA SER A 208 14.24 -22.75 -13.55
C SER A 208 13.72 -21.73 -14.56
N PHE A 209 13.86 -20.45 -14.22
CA PHE A 209 13.53 -19.30 -15.08
C PHE A 209 14.33 -18.09 -14.65
N THR A 210 14.28 -17.04 -15.43
CA THR A 210 14.95 -15.77 -15.15
C THR A 210 13.93 -14.68 -14.94
N LEU A 211 14.19 -13.78 -13.99
CA LEU A 211 13.38 -12.59 -13.73
C LEU A 211 14.21 -11.34 -13.93
N HIS A 212 13.52 -10.24 -14.26
CA HIS A 212 14.14 -8.95 -14.48
C HIS A 212 13.61 -7.90 -13.49
N GLU A 213 14.30 -6.77 -13.42
CA GLU A 213 13.93 -5.66 -12.53
C GLU A 213 12.46 -5.22 -12.72
N GLY A 214 11.80 -4.89 -11.63
CA GLY A 214 10.42 -4.44 -11.61
C GLY A 214 9.39 -5.57 -11.52
N THR A 215 9.81 -6.83 -11.65
CA THR A 215 8.90 -7.97 -11.51
C THR A 215 8.42 -8.11 -10.08
N LYS A 216 7.10 -8.16 -9.90
CA LYS A 216 6.45 -8.38 -8.60
C LYS A 216 6.33 -9.87 -8.32
N VAL A 217 6.77 -10.27 -7.14
CA VAL A 217 6.73 -11.65 -6.65
C VAL A 217 6.12 -11.70 -5.25
N LEU A 218 5.67 -12.87 -4.82
CA LEU A 218 5.27 -13.13 -3.44
C LEU A 218 6.32 -14.01 -2.79
N VAL A 219 6.86 -13.59 -1.64
CA VAL A 219 7.71 -14.41 -0.80
C VAL A 219 6.81 -15.37 -0.03
N ILE A 220 7.04 -16.68 -0.18
CA ILE A 220 6.22 -17.73 0.43
C ILE A 220 6.94 -18.55 1.49
N GLU A 221 8.28 -18.52 1.48
CA GLU A 221 9.10 -19.27 2.44
C GLU A 221 10.48 -18.61 2.59
N ASP A 222 10.96 -18.53 3.83
CA ASP A 222 12.33 -18.14 4.16
C ASP A 222 13.11 -19.42 4.52
N TYR A 223 14.16 -19.76 3.75
CA TYR A 223 14.97 -20.94 4.03
C TYR A 223 16.10 -20.61 5.02
N ASN A 224 16.77 -19.48 4.81
CA ASN A 224 17.81 -18.93 5.68
C ASN A 224 17.93 -17.43 5.44
N ASP A 225 18.99 -16.79 5.96
CA ASP A 225 19.19 -15.34 5.78
C ASP A 225 19.39 -14.92 4.33
N ASP A 226 19.88 -15.82 3.47
CA ASP A 226 20.23 -15.54 2.07
C ASP A 226 19.18 -15.95 1.06
N TRP A 227 18.45 -17.05 1.29
CA TRP A 227 17.57 -17.68 0.30
C TRP A 227 16.10 -17.59 0.69
N ILE A 228 15.29 -17.21 -0.27
CA ILE A 228 13.84 -17.14 -0.15
C ILE A 228 13.16 -17.85 -1.32
N LYS A 229 12.04 -18.47 -1.03
CA LYS A 229 11.18 -19.05 -2.05
C LYS A 229 10.14 -18.03 -2.48
N ILE A 230 10.05 -17.83 -3.77
CA ILE A 230 9.11 -16.90 -4.37
C ILE A 230 8.02 -17.63 -5.15
N LYS A 231 6.91 -16.93 -5.33
CA LYS A 231 5.80 -17.33 -6.20
C LYS A 231 5.44 -16.18 -7.13
N LEU A 232 5.32 -16.46 -8.40
CA LEU A 232 4.84 -15.52 -9.41
C LEU A 232 3.31 -15.47 -9.47
N LEU A 233 2.76 -14.43 -10.09
CA LEU A 233 1.32 -14.27 -10.29
C LEU A 233 0.70 -15.36 -11.19
N ASN A 234 1.49 -15.98 -12.05
CA ASN A 234 1.08 -17.16 -12.87
C ASN A 234 1.11 -18.49 -12.09
N GLY A 235 1.61 -18.47 -10.82
CA GLY A 235 1.69 -19.63 -9.94
C GLY A 235 3.02 -20.35 -9.94
N GLU A 236 3.98 -20.02 -10.81
CA GLU A 236 5.32 -20.60 -10.82
C GLU A 236 6.07 -20.25 -9.53
N THR A 237 6.90 -21.17 -9.05
CA THR A 237 7.68 -21.01 -7.81
C THR A 237 9.14 -21.36 -8.03
N GLY A 238 10.02 -20.76 -7.24
CA GLY A 238 11.44 -21.10 -7.23
C GLY A 238 12.18 -20.33 -6.16
N TRP A 239 13.49 -20.52 -6.10
CA TRP A 239 14.37 -19.94 -5.09
C TRP A 239 15.23 -18.84 -5.68
N MET A 240 15.34 -17.72 -4.96
CA MET A 240 16.26 -16.65 -5.31
C MET A 240 16.91 -16.05 -4.06
N THR A 241 17.94 -15.24 -4.25
CA THR A 241 18.61 -14.62 -3.12
C THR A 241 17.81 -13.40 -2.61
N ARG A 242 17.79 -13.24 -1.29
CA ARG A 242 17.07 -12.12 -0.65
C ARG A 242 17.61 -10.75 -1.09
N SER A 243 18.91 -10.66 -1.38
CA SER A 243 19.57 -9.42 -1.81
C SER A 243 19.11 -8.91 -3.19
N GLU A 244 18.49 -9.78 -4.01
CA GLU A 244 17.97 -9.44 -5.35
C GLU A 244 16.59 -8.79 -5.31
N LEU A 245 15.94 -8.81 -4.13
CA LEU A 245 14.58 -8.31 -3.93
C LEU A 245 14.52 -7.19 -2.90
N LYS A 246 13.43 -6.42 -2.97
CA LYS A 246 13.03 -5.51 -1.90
C LYS A 246 11.58 -5.78 -1.51
N ALA A 247 11.35 -6.08 -0.22
CA ALA A 247 10.01 -6.31 0.31
C ALA A 247 9.18 -5.00 0.32
N LEU A 248 7.91 -5.12 -0.01
CA LEU A 248 6.95 -4.03 -0.05
C LEU A 248 6.37 -3.69 1.32
#